data_0c2af3b8400e31f979b850dd07204a40
#
_entry.id   0c2af3b8400e31f979b850dd07204a40
#
_cell.length_a   1.000
_cell.length_b   1.000
_cell.length_c   1.000
_cell.angle_alpha   90.00
_cell.angle_beta   90.00
_cell.angle_gamma   90.00
#
_symmetry.space_group_name_H-M   'P 1'
#
loop_
_entity.id
_entity.type
_entity.pdbx_description
1 polymer ?
#
loop_
_entity_poly.entity_id
_entity_poly.type
_entity_poly.pdbx_seq_one_letter_code
_entity_poly.pdbx_strand_id
1 'polypeptide(L)'
;MSTETNERVAVTDAAATMVRQLTLQHGPLMFHQSGGCCDGSAPMCYPVGMFITGPSDVLLGAIDVGLDDPVEIYMSESQFEYWKYTHLTIDIVPGRGAGFSVEGPTGMRFLIRSRMLTEPELQYFDLR
;
A
#
# COMPACT_ATOMS: atom_id res chain seq x y z
N MET A 1 11.02 -9.56 18.26
CA MET A 1 11.02 -9.33 17.65
C MET A 1 11.30 -8.51 17.16
N SER A 2 11.64 -8.09 16.86
CA SER A 2 11.86 -7.34 16.43
C SER A 2 11.66 -6.90 15.89
N THR A 3 11.59 -6.80 15.90
CA THR A 3 11.33 -6.34 15.25
C THR A 3 11.32 -5.20 14.70
N GLU A 4 12.08 -4.53 14.63
CA GLU A 4 12.10 -3.50 14.02
C GLU A 4 12.51 -3.67 12.80
N THR A 5 11.72 -3.63 11.97
CA THR A 5 12.01 -3.79 10.63
C THR A 5 11.96 -2.44 10.01
N ASN A 6 12.89 -2.13 9.20
CA ASN A 6 12.91 -0.91 8.43
C ASN A 6 12.12 -1.16 7.17
N GLU A 7 10.82 -1.03 7.25
CA GLU A 7 9.95 -1.24 6.12
C GLU A 7 9.52 0.08 5.53
N ARG A 8 9.24 0.08 4.23
CA ARG A 8 8.79 1.28 3.54
C ARG A 8 7.29 1.47 3.63
N VAL A 9 6.57 0.40 3.96
CA VAL A 9 5.11 0.41 3.97
C VAL A 9 4.59 -0.17 5.27
N ALA A 10 3.44 0.33 5.69
CA ALA A 10 2.76 -0.15 6.89
C ALA A 10 1.26 -0.04 6.64
N VAL A 11 0.48 -0.53 7.59
CA VAL A 11 -0.98 -0.52 7.49
C VAL A 11 -1.55 -0.20 8.87
N THR A 12 -2.60 0.63 8.92
CA THR A 12 -3.29 0.87 10.18
C THR A 12 -4.15 -0.34 10.52
N ASP A 13 -4.52 -0.47 11.80
CA ASP A 13 -5.38 -1.56 12.23
C ASP A 13 -6.72 -1.52 11.50
N ALA A 14 -7.27 -0.34 11.30
CA ALA A 14 -8.55 -0.20 10.59
C ALA A 14 -8.44 -0.66 9.15
N ALA A 15 -7.37 -0.28 8.46
CA ALA A 15 -7.16 -0.71 7.09
C ALA A 15 -6.89 -2.22 7.01
N ALA A 16 -6.13 -2.77 7.97
CA ALA A 16 -5.87 -4.20 8.00
C ALA A 16 -7.17 -4.99 8.16
N THR A 17 -8.07 -4.52 9.03
CA THR A 17 -9.36 -5.15 9.21
C THR A 17 -10.17 -5.14 7.91
N MET A 18 -10.18 -4.01 7.20
CA MET A 18 -10.89 -3.92 5.93
C MET A 18 -10.29 -4.88 4.90
N VAL A 19 -8.97 -4.97 4.84
CA VAL A 19 -8.30 -5.88 3.91
C VAL A 19 -8.69 -7.32 4.19
N ARG A 20 -8.74 -7.70 5.47
CA ARG A 20 -9.15 -9.06 5.83
C ARG A 20 -10.57 -9.35 5.39
N GLN A 21 -11.49 -8.39 5.59
CA GLN A 21 -12.88 -8.55 5.19
C GLN A 21 -13.02 -8.69 3.67
N LEU A 22 -12.30 -7.85 2.94
CA LEU A 22 -12.34 -7.89 1.48
C LEU A 22 -11.72 -9.16 0.93
N THR A 23 -10.69 -9.67 1.60
CA THR A 23 -10.05 -10.91 1.17
C THR A 23 -11.02 -12.10 1.25
N LEU A 24 -11.91 -12.10 2.23
CA LEU A 24 -12.92 -13.16 2.34
C LEU A 24 -13.87 -13.18 1.13
N GLN A 25 -14.07 -12.03 0.51
CA GLN A 25 -14.98 -11.92 -0.64
C GLN A 25 -14.25 -12.08 -1.97
N HIS A 26 -13.04 -11.61 -2.06
CA HIS A 26 -12.34 -11.47 -3.34
C HIS A 26 -11.08 -12.31 -3.46
N GLY A 27 -10.67 -13.01 -2.39
CA GLY A 27 -9.41 -13.74 -2.38
C GLY A 27 -8.24 -12.81 -2.09
N PRO A 28 -7.01 -13.28 -2.27
CA PRO A 28 -5.83 -12.47 -1.98
C PRO A 28 -5.82 -11.15 -2.74
N LEU A 29 -5.38 -10.09 -2.08
CA LEU A 29 -5.43 -8.73 -2.61
C LEU A 29 -4.02 -8.16 -2.76
N MET A 30 -3.93 -7.11 -3.57
CA MET A 30 -2.71 -6.31 -3.74
C MET A 30 -3.09 -4.84 -3.87
N PHE A 31 -2.12 -3.96 -3.65
CA PHE A 31 -2.31 -2.53 -3.86
C PHE A 31 -1.39 -2.03 -4.97
N HIS A 32 -1.85 -1.04 -5.70
CA HIS A 32 -1.04 -0.37 -6.72
C HIS A 32 -1.31 1.12 -6.69
N GLN A 33 -0.26 1.90 -6.54
CA GLN A 33 -0.34 3.36 -6.58
C GLN A 33 0.14 3.82 -7.94
N SER A 34 -0.80 4.15 -8.82
CA SER A 34 -0.48 4.52 -10.20
C SER A 34 -0.40 6.02 -10.41
N GLY A 35 -1.00 6.79 -9.53
CA GLY A 35 -1.02 8.25 -9.66
C GLY A 35 -1.12 8.90 -8.30
N GLY A 36 -1.07 10.22 -8.29
CA GLY A 36 -1.12 10.95 -7.03
C GLY A 36 0.28 11.12 -6.44
N CYS A 37 0.60 12.32 -6.02
CA CYS A 37 1.94 12.62 -5.49
C CYS A 37 1.88 13.15 -4.08
N CYS A 38 0.71 13.10 -3.44
CA CYS A 38 0.50 13.75 -2.15
C CYS A 38 -0.09 12.81 -1.14
N ASP A 39 0.14 13.13 0.12
CA ASP A 39 -0.52 12.45 1.22
C ASP A 39 -2.03 12.47 1.00
N GLY A 40 -2.69 11.37 1.30
CA GLY A 40 -4.12 11.26 1.07
C GLY A 40 -4.52 10.65 -0.27
N SER A 41 -3.54 10.39 -1.14
CA SER A 41 -3.82 9.72 -2.41
C SER A 41 -4.41 8.33 -2.16
N ALA A 42 -5.28 7.88 -3.08
CA ALA A 42 -5.95 6.59 -2.94
C ALA A 42 -5.26 5.53 -3.79
N PRO A 43 -4.60 4.56 -3.16
CA PRO A 43 -4.08 3.43 -3.92
C PRO A 43 -5.24 2.54 -4.34
N MET A 44 -5.08 1.88 -5.48
CA MET A 44 -6.08 0.91 -5.95
C MET A 44 -5.83 -0.43 -5.28
N CYS A 45 -6.91 -1.09 -4.85
CA CYS A 45 -6.84 -2.42 -4.26
C CYS A 45 -7.48 -3.41 -5.22
N TYR A 46 -6.73 -4.41 -5.64
CA TYR A 46 -7.18 -5.39 -6.63
C TYR A 46 -7.03 -6.80 -6.11
N PRO A 47 -7.89 -7.73 -6.54
CA PRO A 47 -7.57 -9.15 -6.35
C PRO A 47 -6.31 -9.51 -7.13
N VAL A 48 -5.46 -10.32 -6.51
CA VAL A 48 -4.25 -10.79 -7.19
C VAL A 48 -4.68 -11.55 -8.46
N GLY A 49 -4.06 -11.20 -9.57
CA GLY A 49 -4.41 -11.79 -10.85
C GLY A 49 -5.30 -10.91 -11.71
N MET A 50 -6.03 -9.97 -11.09
CA MET A 50 -6.83 -9.01 -11.86
C MET A 50 -5.99 -7.84 -12.38
N PHE A 51 -4.84 -7.62 -11.77
CA PHE A 51 -3.92 -6.57 -12.19
C PHE A 51 -2.56 -7.23 -12.45
N ILE A 52 -2.04 -7.03 -13.64
CA ILE A 52 -0.77 -7.63 -14.02
C ILE A 52 0.32 -6.57 -13.91
N THR A 53 1.29 -6.82 -13.03
CA THR A 53 2.42 -5.92 -12.90
C THR A 53 3.39 -6.13 -14.05
N GLY A 54 4.05 -5.07 -14.45
CA GLY A 54 5.01 -5.11 -15.54
C GLY A 54 6.39 -4.68 -15.07
N PRO A 55 7.35 -4.61 -16.01
CA PRO A 55 8.72 -4.25 -15.64
C PRO A 55 8.87 -2.82 -15.14
N SER A 56 7.87 -1.97 -15.37
CA SER A 56 7.90 -0.60 -14.87
C SER A 56 7.27 -0.46 -13.50
N ASP A 57 6.83 -1.56 -12.89
CA ASP A 57 6.23 -1.51 -11.55
C ASP A 57 7.26 -1.89 -10.52
N VAL A 58 7.26 -1.16 -9.39
CA VAL A 58 8.19 -1.36 -8.29
C VAL A 58 7.44 -1.95 -7.12
N LEU A 59 7.94 -3.05 -6.59
CA LEU A 59 7.39 -3.62 -5.36
C LEU A 59 7.98 -2.85 -4.19
N LEU A 60 7.14 -2.09 -3.50
CA LEU A 60 7.59 -1.31 -2.34
C LEU A 60 7.79 -2.20 -1.12
N GLY A 61 6.97 -3.21 -0.98
CA GLY A 61 7.02 -4.08 0.15
C GLY A 61 5.71 -4.82 0.31
N ALA A 62 5.57 -5.52 1.43
CA ALA A 62 4.36 -6.26 1.73
C ALA A 62 3.95 -5.96 3.15
N ILE A 63 2.64 -5.92 3.40
CA ILE A 63 2.11 -5.65 4.72
C ILE A 63 1.47 -6.92 5.28
N ASP A 64 1.65 -7.10 6.58
CA ASP A 64 1.04 -8.22 7.29
C ASP A 64 -0.27 -7.71 7.87
N VAL A 65 -1.38 -8.26 7.38
CA VAL A 65 -2.71 -7.88 7.85
C VAL A 65 -3.33 -8.98 8.72
N GLY A 66 -2.53 -9.96 9.14
CA GLY A 66 -3.02 -11.05 9.96
C GLY A 66 -3.54 -12.23 9.17
N LEU A 67 -3.23 -12.30 7.88
CA LEU A 67 -3.58 -13.41 7.01
C LEU A 67 -2.35 -14.27 6.73
N ASP A 68 -2.56 -15.43 6.12
CA ASP A 68 -1.45 -16.34 5.82
C ASP A 68 -0.42 -15.70 4.90
N ASP A 69 -0.90 -14.96 3.90
CA ASP A 69 -0.02 -14.33 2.94
C ASP A 69 0.00 -12.81 3.14
N PRO A 70 1.16 -12.18 3.04
CA PRO A 70 1.21 -10.72 3.11
C PRO A 70 0.60 -10.10 1.85
N VAL A 71 0.19 -8.84 1.97
CA VAL A 71 -0.40 -8.08 0.87
C VAL A 71 0.69 -7.21 0.26
N GLU A 72 0.96 -7.41 -1.02
CA GLU A 72 2.02 -6.69 -1.71
C GLU A 72 1.54 -5.31 -2.16
N ILE A 73 2.42 -4.33 -2.09
CA ILE A 73 2.13 -2.96 -2.47
C ILE A 73 3.10 -2.55 -3.57
N TYR A 74 2.52 -2.21 -4.71
CA TYR A 74 3.29 -1.82 -5.90
C TYR A 74 3.07 -0.35 -6.23
N MET A 75 3.99 0.19 -6.98
CA MET A 75 3.93 1.56 -7.44
C MET A 75 4.60 1.62 -8.81
N SER A 76 4.11 2.45 -9.71
CA SER A 76 4.78 2.61 -10.99
C SER A 76 6.15 3.25 -10.76
N GLU A 77 7.07 3.02 -11.68
CA GLU A 77 8.44 3.54 -11.55
C GLU A 77 8.44 5.06 -11.47
N SER A 78 7.61 5.72 -12.28
CA SER A 78 7.53 7.17 -12.24
C SER A 78 7.00 7.69 -10.91
N GLN A 79 6.07 6.98 -10.30
CA GLN A 79 5.57 7.35 -8.98
C GLN A 79 6.63 7.12 -7.91
N PHE A 80 7.42 6.07 -8.06
CA PHE A 80 8.47 5.75 -7.11
C PHE A 80 9.49 6.89 -7.02
N GLU A 81 9.75 7.61 -8.11
CA GLU A 81 10.67 8.74 -8.07
C GLU A 81 10.19 9.83 -7.13
N TYR A 82 8.88 9.99 -6.96
CA TYR A 82 8.33 10.96 -6.01
C TYR A 82 8.36 10.44 -4.58
N TRP A 83 8.14 9.13 -4.39
CA TRP A 83 7.87 8.58 -3.06
C TRP A 83 9.07 7.88 -2.42
N LYS A 84 10.17 7.75 -3.13
CA LYS A 84 11.27 6.86 -2.68
C LYS A 84 11.92 7.29 -1.36
N TYR A 85 11.78 8.55 -0.97
CA TYR A 85 12.33 9.03 0.29
C TYR A 85 11.30 9.07 1.41
N THR A 86 10.18 8.42 1.23
CA THR A 86 9.10 8.44 2.21
C THR A 86 8.75 7.04 2.68
N HIS A 87 8.16 7.00 3.87
CA HIS A 87 7.51 5.81 4.41
C HIS A 87 6.01 5.99 4.20
N LEU A 88 5.35 4.95 3.71
CA LEU A 88 3.93 5.02 3.38
C LEU A 88 3.13 4.10 4.27
N THR A 89 2.01 4.61 4.79
CA THR A 89 1.08 3.81 5.59
C THR A 89 -0.27 3.82 4.90
N ILE A 90 -0.82 2.63 4.69
CA ILE A 90 -2.17 2.47 4.14
C ILE A 90 -3.17 2.64 5.27
N ASP A 91 -4.10 3.56 5.10
CA ASP A 91 -5.17 3.81 6.06
C ASP A 91 -6.50 3.70 5.32
N ILE A 92 -7.60 3.78 6.05
CA ILE A 92 -8.92 3.72 5.45
C ILE A 92 -9.82 4.73 6.14
N VAL A 93 -10.61 5.44 5.34
CA VAL A 93 -11.51 6.47 5.85
C VAL A 93 -12.83 6.38 5.08
N PRO A 94 -13.92 6.96 5.62
CA PRO A 94 -15.17 7.05 4.85
C PRO A 94 -14.94 7.89 3.61
N GLY A 95 -15.57 7.49 2.52
CA GLY A 95 -15.47 8.24 1.27
C GLY A 95 -15.63 7.33 0.06
N ARG A 96 -15.59 7.94 -1.11
CA ARG A 96 -15.72 7.20 -2.35
C ARG A 96 -14.36 6.63 -2.73
N GLY A 97 -14.29 5.32 -2.91
CA GLY A 97 -13.07 4.67 -3.32
C GLY A 97 -12.71 4.97 -4.76
N ALA A 98 -11.50 4.60 -5.14
CA ALA A 98 -11.04 4.76 -6.52
C ALA A 98 -11.76 3.75 -7.42
N GLY A 99 -12.10 4.18 -8.59
CA GLY A 99 -12.80 3.46 -9.65
C GLY A 99 -13.05 1.97 -9.46
N PHE A 100 -12.11 1.15 -9.88
CA PHE A 100 -12.26 -0.31 -9.83
C PHE A 100 -11.69 -0.94 -8.56
N SER A 101 -11.33 -0.14 -7.58
CA SER A 101 -10.80 -0.64 -6.33
C SER A 101 -11.88 -1.39 -5.55
N VAL A 102 -11.52 -2.51 -4.94
CA VAL A 102 -12.51 -3.43 -4.37
C VAL A 102 -13.25 -2.88 -3.15
N GLU A 103 -12.69 -1.86 -2.49
CA GLU A 103 -13.36 -1.29 -1.32
C GLU A 103 -14.49 -0.32 -1.69
N GLY A 104 -14.63 0.04 -2.96
CA GLY A 104 -15.63 1.03 -3.39
C GLY A 104 -17.02 0.80 -2.86
N PRO A 105 -17.58 -0.41 -2.99
CA PRO A 105 -18.95 -0.66 -2.52
C PRO A 105 -19.15 -0.53 -1.01
N THR A 106 -18.07 -0.49 -0.23
CA THR A 106 -18.19 -0.41 1.23
C THR A 106 -18.49 1.00 1.73
N GLY A 107 -18.33 2.02 0.87
CA GLY A 107 -18.45 3.41 1.30
C GLY A 107 -17.20 3.93 2.01
N MET A 108 -16.13 3.15 1.97
CA MET A 108 -14.84 3.53 2.54
C MET A 108 -13.82 3.63 1.42
N ARG A 109 -12.70 4.29 1.70
CA ARG A 109 -11.63 4.36 0.72
C ARG A 109 -10.29 4.21 1.42
N PHE A 110 -9.36 3.53 0.75
CA PHE A 110 -7.98 3.48 1.20
C PHE A 110 -7.29 4.79 0.83
N LEU A 111 -6.33 5.17 1.65
CA LEU A 111 -5.50 6.32 1.32
C LEU A 111 -4.10 6.08 1.87
N ILE A 112 -3.16 6.86 1.35
CA ILE A 112 -1.77 6.78 1.78
C ILE A 112 -1.47 7.95 2.69
N ARG A 113 -0.87 7.65 3.85
CA ARG A 113 -0.28 8.66 4.71
C ARG A 113 1.22 8.50 4.63
N SER A 114 1.93 9.59 4.45
CA SER A 114 3.36 9.53 4.23
C SER A 114 4.11 10.31 5.29
N ARG A 115 5.36 9.93 5.50
CA ARG A 115 6.32 10.70 6.28
C ARG A 115 7.68 10.52 5.63
N MET A 116 8.58 11.46 5.90
CA MET A 116 9.94 11.33 5.40
C MET A 116 10.64 10.16 6.10
N LEU A 117 11.51 9.49 5.38
CA LEU A 117 12.35 8.47 5.98
C LEU A 117 13.36 9.13 6.93
N THR A 118 13.67 8.43 8.02
CA THR A 118 14.69 8.89 8.96
C THR A 118 16.08 8.58 8.38
N GLU A 119 17.12 9.16 8.99
CA GLU A 119 18.49 8.90 8.56
C GLU A 119 18.83 7.40 8.56
N PRO A 120 18.55 6.66 9.64
CA PRO A 120 18.82 5.23 9.62
C PRO A 120 18.07 4.50 8.51
N GLU A 121 16.84 4.92 8.22
CA GLU A 121 16.06 4.30 7.15
C GLU A 121 16.67 4.59 5.78
N LEU A 122 17.13 5.83 5.57
CA LEU A 122 17.78 6.19 4.30
C LEU A 122 19.02 5.34 4.08
N GLN A 123 19.79 5.10 5.13
CA GLN A 123 20.96 4.27 5.04
C GLN A 123 20.59 2.81 4.78
N TYR A 124 19.58 2.32 5.46
CA TYR A 124 19.14 0.95 5.30
C TYR A 124 18.70 0.65 3.86
N PHE A 125 17.98 1.60 3.24
CA PHE A 125 17.50 1.45 1.87
C PHE A 125 18.50 1.93 0.83
N ASP A 126 19.67 2.34 1.27
CA ASP A 126 20.75 2.80 0.38
C ASP A 126 20.33 3.99 -0.47
N LEU A 127 19.64 4.94 0.15
CA LEU A 127 19.17 6.13 -0.53
C LEU A 127 19.94 7.38 -0.15
N ARG A 128 21.01 7.23 0.62
CA ARG A 128 21.77 8.35 1.09
C ARG A 128 23.00 8.61 0.27
#